data_1c913fb0aa0453d61879aa7824bc2f6b
#
_entry.id   1c913fb0aa0453d61879aa7824bc2f6b
#
_cell.length_a   1.000
_cell.length_b   1.000
_cell.length_c   1.000
_cell.angle_alpha   90.00
_cell.angle_beta   90.00
_cell.angle_gamma   90.00
#
_symmetry.space_group_name_H-M   'P 1'
#
loop_
_entity.id
_entity.type
_entity.pdbx_description
1 polymer ?
#
loop_
_entity_poly.entity_id
_entity_poly.type
_entity_poly.pdbx_seq_one_letter_code
_entity_poly.pdbx_strand_id
1 'polypeptide(L)'
;HSVRHVFREMMETVQAQYPEARIEGVSIEPMLEKPHAREIMVGLARDPIFGPVISFGAGGTAVDIFADSQVALPPLNEYLSRELISRTRASRLLRHFRNLPEANLPALVEVLKRVSEIACELPDILEMDINPLLVDEDGATAVDARIIVAAPATSTAHYGHMAIHPYPNELRSIWHLNDTTDITVRPIRPEDAVFEQDFVEGLSAESKYFRFMSRMDRLTPVMLARFTQIDYDREMAMVAVINDNTPEARIIGVARYITNPDGESCEFALTVADDWQKRGIGRHLMQRLMNIARDRGLEIMEGDVLAQNAKMLRLCKDLGFRTVHNSEDPEVVVVRRHL
;
A
#
# COMPACT_ATOMS: atom_id res chain seq x y z
N HIS A 1 -45.42 17.77 -22.79
CA HIS A 1 -45.91 18.92 -21.99
C HIS A 1 -45.49 18.88 -20.53
N SER A 2 -45.41 17.70 -19.92
CA SER A 2 -45.04 17.55 -18.49
C SER A 2 -43.61 18.00 -18.19
N VAL A 3 -42.61 17.63 -19.01
CA VAL A 3 -41.20 17.99 -18.78
C VAL A 3 -40.97 19.48 -18.71
N ARG A 4 -41.57 20.24 -19.63
CA ARG A 4 -41.45 21.74 -19.64
C ARG A 4 -42.15 22.39 -18.44
N HIS A 5 -43.20 21.79 -17.93
CA HIS A 5 -43.92 22.28 -16.75
C HIS A 5 -43.07 22.03 -15.51
N VAL A 6 -42.58 20.81 -15.29
CA VAL A 6 -41.71 20.43 -14.16
C VAL A 6 -40.42 21.24 -14.16
N PHE A 7 -39.82 21.49 -15.33
CA PHE A 7 -38.63 22.33 -15.43
C PHE A 7 -38.89 23.78 -14.92
N ARG A 8 -40.00 24.37 -15.36
CA ARG A 8 -40.35 25.75 -14.91
C ARG A 8 -40.61 25.78 -13.40
N GLU A 9 -41.43 24.90 -12.91
CA GLU A 9 -41.76 24.79 -11.48
C GLU A 9 -40.52 24.61 -10.63
N MET A 10 -39.59 23.72 -11.04
CA MET A 10 -38.31 23.51 -10.37
C MET A 10 -37.47 24.78 -10.36
N MET A 11 -37.32 25.46 -11.50
CA MET A 11 -36.55 26.69 -11.61
C MET A 11 -37.12 27.80 -10.74
N GLU A 12 -38.44 27.98 -10.73
CA GLU A 12 -39.15 28.99 -9.93
C GLU A 12 -38.99 28.70 -8.43
N THR A 13 -39.12 27.44 -8.04
CA THR A 13 -38.96 27.00 -6.63
C THR A 13 -37.55 27.24 -6.11
N VAL A 14 -36.53 26.83 -6.87
CA VAL A 14 -35.14 27.02 -6.49
C VAL A 14 -34.74 28.48 -6.45
N GLN A 15 -35.18 29.27 -7.45
CA GLN A 15 -34.92 30.72 -7.48
C GLN A 15 -35.57 31.45 -6.31
N ALA A 16 -36.77 31.00 -5.88
CA ALA A 16 -37.47 31.59 -4.75
C ALA A 16 -36.79 31.25 -3.42
N GLN A 17 -36.27 30.01 -3.28
CA GLN A 17 -35.60 29.56 -2.05
C GLN A 17 -34.16 30.11 -1.94
N TYR A 18 -33.47 30.30 -3.08
CA TYR A 18 -32.08 30.73 -3.13
C TYR A 18 -31.90 31.88 -4.13
N PRO A 19 -32.37 33.11 -3.80
CA PRO A 19 -32.37 34.25 -4.71
C PRO A 19 -31.01 34.65 -5.25
N GLU A 20 -29.96 34.44 -4.46
CA GLU A 20 -28.55 34.76 -4.78
C GLU A 20 -27.84 33.63 -5.55
N ALA A 21 -28.50 32.48 -5.76
CA ALA A 21 -27.89 31.37 -6.47
C ALA A 21 -27.83 31.63 -7.98
N ARG A 22 -26.66 31.42 -8.57
CA ARG A 22 -26.48 31.38 -10.02
C ARG A 22 -26.88 30.01 -10.54
N ILE A 23 -28.09 29.94 -11.12
CA ILE A 23 -28.62 28.68 -11.67
C ILE A 23 -28.19 28.61 -13.16
N GLU A 24 -27.37 27.61 -13.48
CA GLU A 24 -26.87 27.42 -14.85
C GLU A 24 -27.75 26.46 -15.67
N GLY A 25 -28.63 25.72 -15.04
CA GLY A 25 -29.56 24.80 -15.68
C GLY A 25 -29.97 23.64 -14.79
N VAL A 26 -30.44 22.55 -15.39
CA VAL A 26 -30.78 21.27 -14.75
C VAL A 26 -30.06 20.13 -15.44
N SER A 27 -29.66 19.12 -14.67
CA SER A 27 -29.16 17.86 -15.19
C SER A 27 -30.33 16.92 -15.52
N ILE A 28 -30.21 16.20 -16.62
CA ILE A 28 -31.18 15.16 -17.01
C ILE A 28 -30.44 13.86 -17.07
N GLU A 29 -30.81 12.96 -16.20
CA GLU A 29 -30.16 11.66 -16.04
C GLU A 29 -31.15 10.52 -16.34
N PRO A 30 -30.66 9.35 -16.78
CA PRO A 30 -31.51 8.17 -16.94
C PRO A 30 -32.13 7.74 -15.60
N MET A 31 -33.42 7.42 -15.60
CA MET A 31 -34.04 6.78 -14.43
C MET A 31 -33.45 5.39 -14.23
N LEU A 32 -32.87 5.14 -13.09
CA LEU A 32 -32.35 3.82 -12.73
C LEU A 32 -33.49 2.98 -12.12
N GLU A 33 -33.95 1.99 -12.86
CA GLU A 33 -34.91 0.99 -12.37
C GLU A 33 -34.15 -0.28 -11.97
N LYS A 34 -33.81 -0.40 -10.71
CA LYS A 34 -33.10 -1.54 -10.14
C LYS A 34 -33.90 -2.14 -8.95
N PRO A 35 -34.94 -2.96 -9.25
CA PRO A 35 -35.89 -3.42 -8.25
C PRO A 35 -35.27 -4.35 -7.19
N HIS A 36 -34.13 -4.94 -7.48
CA HIS A 36 -33.40 -5.83 -6.55
C HIS A 36 -32.21 -5.14 -5.87
N ALA A 37 -31.96 -3.87 -6.15
CA ALA A 37 -30.82 -3.19 -5.58
C ALA A 37 -30.93 -2.98 -4.07
N ARG A 38 -29.80 -3.04 -3.41
CA ARG A 38 -29.62 -2.65 -2.01
C ARG A 38 -28.87 -1.32 -2.01
N GLU A 39 -29.36 -0.42 -1.18
CA GLU A 39 -28.72 0.87 -0.97
C GLU A 39 -27.59 0.74 0.03
N ILE A 40 -26.40 1.01 -0.42
CA ILE A 40 -25.15 0.96 0.35
C ILE A 40 -24.56 2.35 0.39
N MET A 41 -23.87 2.68 1.46
CA MET A 41 -23.05 3.88 1.62
C MET A 41 -21.57 3.49 1.63
N VAL A 42 -20.78 4.21 0.85
CA VAL A 42 -19.32 4.16 0.91
C VAL A 42 -18.81 5.59 1.07
N GLY A 43 -18.12 5.83 2.18
CA GLY A 43 -17.57 7.14 2.51
C GLY A 43 -16.05 7.12 2.62
N LEU A 44 -15.44 8.28 2.43
CA LEU A 44 -14.06 8.60 2.73
C LEU A 44 -14.05 9.89 3.53
N ALA A 45 -13.37 9.91 4.66
CA ALA A 45 -13.18 11.11 5.46
C ALA A 45 -11.74 11.19 5.96
N ARG A 46 -11.23 12.40 6.15
CA ARG A 46 -9.90 12.61 6.70
C ARG A 46 -9.98 12.74 8.22
N ASP A 47 -9.41 11.76 8.92
CA ASP A 47 -9.18 11.83 10.36
C ASP A 47 -7.89 12.63 10.64
N PRO A 48 -7.88 13.50 11.68
CA PRO A 48 -6.70 14.32 12.02
C PRO A 48 -5.46 13.52 12.43
N ILE A 49 -5.64 12.28 12.90
CA ILE A 49 -4.56 11.42 13.41
C ILE A 49 -4.21 10.32 12.40
N PHE A 50 -5.23 9.67 11.83
CA PHE A 50 -5.05 8.50 10.98
C PHE A 50 -5.05 8.82 9.47
N GLY A 51 -5.24 10.10 9.09
CA GLY A 51 -5.38 10.46 7.69
C GLY A 51 -6.70 9.95 7.08
N PRO A 52 -6.71 9.48 5.82
CA PRO A 52 -7.94 9.01 5.19
C PRO A 52 -8.49 7.75 5.86
N VAL A 53 -9.80 7.72 6.06
CA VAL A 53 -10.55 6.61 6.64
C VAL A 53 -11.72 6.29 5.73
N ILE A 54 -11.86 5.04 5.34
CA ILE A 54 -12.97 4.55 4.50
C ILE A 54 -14.06 4.02 5.40
N SER A 55 -15.30 4.45 5.17
CA SER A 55 -16.50 3.95 5.83
C SER A 55 -17.37 3.15 4.87
N PHE A 56 -18.02 2.11 5.40
CA PHE A 56 -18.94 1.24 4.68
C PHE A 56 -20.14 0.92 5.56
N GLY A 57 -21.36 0.98 4.99
CA GLY A 57 -22.58 0.68 5.72
C GLY A 57 -23.83 0.61 4.86
N ALA A 58 -24.97 0.49 5.52
CA ALA A 58 -26.28 0.63 4.85
C ALA A 58 -26.42 2.07 4.34
N GLY A 59 -26.94 2.22 3.12
CA GLY A 59 -27.18 3.51 2.47
C GLY A 59 -28.65 3.94 2.52
N GLY A 60 -28.94 5.02 1.77
CA GLY A 60 -30.29 5.58 1.64
C GLY A 60 -30.74 6.34 2.89
N THR A 61 -32.04 6.58 3.00
CA THR A 61 -32.65 7.36 4.10
C THR A 61 -32.62 6.68 5.46
N ALA A 62 -32.23 5.41 5.52
CA ALA A 62 -32.16 4.63 6.75
C ALA A 62 -30.80 4.70 7.49
N VAL A 63 -29.81 5.39 6.92
CA VAL A 63 -28.44 5.51 7.49
C VAL A 63 -28.47 6.02 8.93
N ASP A 64 -29.23 7.08 9.17
CA ASP A 64 -29.32 7.73 10.49
C ASP A 64 -30.03 6.86 11.55
N ILE A 65 -30.84 5.92 11.12
CA ILE A 65 -31.65 5.08 12.02
C ILE A 65 -30.86 3.85 12.48
N PHE A 66 -30.07 3.25 11.61
CA PHE A 66 -29.42 1.97 11.89
C PHE A 66 -27.99 2.08 12.43
N ALA A 67 -27.31 3.23 12.24
CA ALA A 67 -25.92 3.46 12.65
C ALA A 67 -25.01 2.23 12.38
N ASP A 68 -25.24 1.56 11.25
CA ASP A 68 -24.54 0.32 10.85
C ASP A 68 -23.42 0.66 9.89
N SER A 69 -22.41 1.35 10.39
CA SER A 69 -21.21 1.63 9.62
C SER A 69 -19.98 1.03 10.29
N GLN A 70 -19.05 0.61 9.48
CA GLN A 70 -17.72 0.18 9.88
C GLN A 70 -16.68 0.98 9.13
N VAL A 71 -15.50 1.12 9.72
CA VAL A 71 -14.40 1.89 9.14
C VAL A 71 -13.15 1.04 8.97
N ALA A 72 -12.33 1.42 7.98
CA ALA A 72 -11.03 0.82 7.74
C ALA A 72 -10.05 1.87 7.23
N LEU A 73 -8.76 1.69 7.51
CA LEU A 73 -7.70 2.52 6.96
C LEU A 73 -7.28 1.98 5.58
N PRO A 74 -7.18 2.84 4.55
CA PRO A 74 -6.57 2.44 3.28
C PRO A 74 -5.04 2.21 3.46
N PRO A 75 -4.41 1.41 2.60
CA PRO A 75 -4.95 0.78 1.41
C PRO A 75 -5.75 -0.50 1.69
N LEU A 76 -6.86 -0.68 0.96
CA LEU A 76 -7.68 -1.88 1.04
C LEU A 76 -7.36 -2.84 -0.13
N ASN A 77 -7.05 -4.09 0.21
CA ASN A 77 -7.03 -5.19 -0.75
C ASN A 77 -8.37 -5.94 -0.75
N GLU A 78 -8.48 -6.99 -1.55
CA GLU A 78 -9.71 -7.80 -1.63
C GLU A 78 -10.11 -8.39 -0.27
N TYR A 79 -9.15 -8.90 0.51
CA TYR A 79 -9.41 -9.48 1.82
C TYR A 79 -9.95 -8.44 2.80
N LEU A 80 -9.28 -7.29 2.93
CA LEU A 80 -9.69 -6.21 3.84
C LEU A 80 -11.04 -5.60 3.43
N SER A 81 -11.32 -5.49 2.13
CA SER A 81 -12.61 -5.03 1.64
C SER A 81 -13.74 -6.01 2.01
N ARG A 82 -13.52 -7.31 1.84
CA ARG A 82 -14.48 -8.36 2.26
C ARG A 82 -14.67 -8.38 3.77
N GLU A 83 -13.63 -8.20 4.53
CA GLU A 83 -13.68 -8.13 5.98
C GLU A 83 -14.50 -6.91 6.45
N LEU A 84 -14.25 -5.72 5.88
CA LEU A 84 -15.00 -4.50 6.17
C LEU A 84 -16.50 -4.70 5.93
N ILE A 85 -16.88 -5.25 4.77
CA ILE A 85 -18.26 -5.57 4.44
C ILE A 85 -18.85 -6.54 5.49
N SER A 86 -18.14 -7.61 5.82
CA SER A 86 -18.63 -8.68 6.68
C SER A 86 -18.94 -8.23 8.12
N ARG A 87 -18.28 -7.18 8.59
CA ARG A 87 -18.45 -6.61 9.93
C ARG A 87 -19.74 -5.79 10.08
N THR A 88 -20.41 -5.44 8.97
CA THR A 88 -21.66 -4.70 8.99
C THR A 88 -22.89 -5.60 9.00
N ARG A 89 -24.01 -5.08 9.49
CA ARG A 89 -25.33 -5.74 9.32
C ARG A 89 -25.81 -5.69 7.87
N ALA A 90 -25.41 -4.64 7.14
CA ALA A 90 -25.69 -4.49 5.71
C ALA A 90 -25.21 -5.71 4.90
N SER A 91 -24.13 -6.39 5.33
CA SER A 91 -23.66 -7.62 4.68
C SER A 91 -24.74 -8.72 4.56
N ARG A 92 -25.69 -8.75 5.49
CA ARG A 92 -26.80 -9.71 5.47
C ARG A 92 -27.81 -9.40 4.36
N LEU A 93 -27.97 -8.12 4.02
CA LEU A 93 -28.85 -7.68 2.94
C LEU A 93 -28.28 -8.05 1.57
N LEU A 94 -26.96 -8.18 1.45
CA LEU A 94 -26.29 -8.52 0.20
C LEU A 94 -26.45 -10.00 -0.18
N ARG A 95 -26.82 -10.85 0.76
CA ARG A 95 -27.05 -12.27 0.53
C ARG A 95 -28.41 -12.51 -0.14
N HIS A 96 -28.57 -13.69 -0.70
CA HIS A 96 -29.89 -14.15 -1.17
C HIS A 96 -30.93 -14.10 -0.03
N PHE A 97 -32.01 -13.39 -0.25
CA PHE A 97 -33.09 -13.29 0.74
C PHE A 97 -34.46 -13.29 0.06
N ARG A 98 -35.28 -14.32 0.35
CA ARG A 98 -36.61 -14.52 -0.26
C ARG A 98 -36.53 -14.48 -1.80
N ASN A 99 -37.15 -13.46 -2.44
CA ASN A 99 -37.21 -13.29 -3.90
C ASN A 99 -36.05 -12.36 -4.41
N LEU A 100 -35.18 -11.90 -3.53
CA LEU A 100 -34.04 -11.04 -3.91
C LEU A 100 -32.83 -11.94 -4.19
N PRO A 101 -32.26 -11.91 -5.39
CA PRO A 101 -31.03 -12.63 -5.71
C PRO A 101 -29.85 -12.09 -4.87
N GLU A 102 -28.78 -12.83 -4.80
CA GLU A 102 -27.54 -12.37 -4.16
C GLU A 102 -26.97 -11.16 -4.93
N ALA A 103 -26.54 -10.16 -4.19
CA ALA A 103 -25.90 -8.98 -4.78
C ALA A 103 -24.48 -9.31 -5.27
N ASN A 104 -24.02 -8.59 -6.28
CA ASN A 104 -22.68 -8.76 -6.86
C ASN A 104 -21.59 -8.26 -5.89
N LEU A 105 -21.21 -9.11 -4.95
CA LEU A 105 -20.16 -8.82 -3.97
C LEU A 105 -18.81 -8.51 -4.60
N PRO A 106 -18.34 -9.19 -5.67
CA PRO A 106 -17.13 -8.80 -6.38
C PRO A 106 -17.15 -7.36 -6.89
N ALA A 107 -18.25 -6.88 -7.46
CA ALA A 107 -18.38 -5.50 -7.92
C ALA A 107 -18.30 -4.50 -6.75
N LEU A 108 -18.91 -4.82 -5.62
CA LEU A 108 -18.83 -3.99 -4.41
C LEU A 108 -17.39 -3.93 -3.84
N VAL A 109 -16.68 -5.05 -3.82
CA VAL A 109 -15.27 -5.12 -3.42
C VAL A 109 -14.42 -4.24 -4.34
N GLU A 110 -14.68 -4.27 -5.65
CA GLU A 110 -13.95 -3.41 -6.59
C GLU A 110 -14.21 -1.92 -6.33
N VAL A 111 -15.44 -1.51 -5.99
CA VAL A 111 -15.73 -0.14 -5.59
C VAL A 111 -14.89 0.26 -4.37
N LEU A 112 -14.84 -0.56 -3.32
CA LEU A 112 -14.04 -0.26 -2.13
C LEU A 112 -12.55 -0.14 -2.44
N LYS A 113 -12.02 -0.98 -3.32
CA LYS A 113 -10.63 -0.89 -3.78
C LYS A 113 -10.38 0.41 -4.55
N ARG A 114 -11.29 0.84 -5.43
CA ARG A 114 -11.17 2.11 -6.16
C ARG A 114 -11.26 3.31 -5.23
N VAL A 115 -12.14 3.30 -4.25
CA VAL A 115 -12.20 4.34 -3.22
C VAL A 115 -10.89 4.38 -2.41
N SER A 116 -10.33 3.22 -2.13
CA SER A 116 -9.03 3.12 -1.46
C SER A 116 -7.87 3.66 -2.32
N GLU A 117 -7.86 3.39 -3.62
CA GLU A 117 -6.89 3.98 -4.55
C GLU A 117 -7.02 5.51 -4.61
N ILE A 118 -8.25 6.03 -4.68
CA ILE A 118 -8.53 7.47 -4.61
C ILE A 118 -7.97 8.06 -3.32
N ALA A 119 -8.19 7.41 -2.18
CA ALA A 119 -7.70 7.86 -0.88
C ALA A 119 -6.15 7.92 -0.83
N CYS A 120 -5.47 6.98 -1.49
CA CYS A 120 -4.01 6.94 -1.54
C CYS A 120 -3.43 8.01 -2.47
N GLU A 121 -4.03 8.17 -3.67
CA GLU A 121 -3.43 8.98 -4.75
C GLU A 121 -3.86 10.45 -4.72
N LEU A 122 -4.98 10.78 -4.09
CA LEU A 122 -5.55 12.12 -4.08
C LEU A 122 -5.59 12.73 -2.67
N PRO A 123 -4.45 13.26 -2.18
CA PRO A 123 -4.35 13.84 -0.84
C PRO A 123 -5.23 15.07 -0.61
N ASP A 124 -5.75 15.68 -1.66
CA ASP A 124 -6.59 16.87 -1.56
C ASP A 124 -8.05 16.58 -1.21
N ILE A 125 -8.48 15.32 -1.26
CA ILE A 125 -9.83 14.94 -0.87
C ILE A 125 -9.94 14.92 0.65
N LEU A 126 -10.83 15.75 1.20
CA LEU A 126 -11.17 15.79 2.62
C LEU A 126 -12.29 14.80 2.96
N GLU A 127 -13.31 14.78 2.11
CA GLU A 127 -14.47 13.90 2.24
C GLU A 127 -14.93 13.43 0.86
N MET A 128 -15.40 12.21 0.81
CA MET A 128 -16.19 11.67 -0.31
C MET A 128 -17.31 10.82 0.29
N ASP A 129 -18.52 11.01 -0.22
CA ASP A 129 -19.68 10.22 0.15
C ASP A 129 -20.39 9.73 -1.10
N ILE A 130 -20.52 8.42 -1.25
CA ILE A 130 -21.28 7.74 -2.29
C ILE A 130 -22.52 7.17 -1.62
N ASN A 131 -23.65 7.85 -1.74
CA ASN A 131 -24.89 7.47 -1.07
C ASN A 131 -26.14 7.97 -1.83
N PRO A 132 -26.94 7.05 -2.45
CA PRO A 132 -26.77 5.60 -2.40
C PRO A 132 -25.82 5.05 -3.49
N LEU A 133 -25.08 4.00 -3.13
CA LEU A 133 -24.52 3.04 -4.05
C LEU A 133 -25.51 1.88 -4.20
N LEU A 134 -26.10 1.73 -5.37
CA LEU A 134 -27.06 0.64 -5.66
C LEU A 134 -26.29 -0.62 -6.04
N VAL A 135 -26.49 -1.72 -5.30
CA VAL A 135 -25.83 -3.00 -5.55
C VAL A 135 -26.90 -4.08 -5.76
N ASP A 136 -26.90 -4.70 -6.93
CA ASP A 136 -27.76 -5.80 -7.31
C ASP A 136 -26.94 -7.00 -7.84
N GLU A 137 -27.59 -7.98 -8.46
CA GLU A 137 -26.97 -9.16 -9.07
C GLU A 137 -26.06 -8.81 -10.26
N ASP A 138 -26.32 -7.72 -10.95
CA ASP A 138 -25.58 -7.28 -12.15
C ASP A 138 -24.33 -6.49 -11.80
N GLY A 139 -24.32 -5.76 -10.65
CA GLY A 139 -23.16 -4.96 -10.28
C GLY A 139 -23.43 -3.90 -9.21
N ALA A 140 -22.59 -2.86 -9.21
CA ALA A 140 -22.68 -1.72 -8.33
C ALA A 140 -22.75 -0.43 -9.16
N THR A 141 -23.70 0.47 -8.83
CA THR A 141 -23.93 1.73 -9.53
C THR A 141 -24.03 2.87 -8.51
N ALA A 142 -23.14 3.84 -8.58
CA ALA A 142 -23.23 5.06 -7.80
C ALA A 142 -24.34 5.95 -8.38
N VAL A 143 -25.30 6.37 -7.55
CA VAL A 143 -26.41 7.24 -7.93
C VAL A 143 -26.09 8.69 -7.59
N ASP A 144 -25.51 8.90 -6.42
CA ASP A 144 -25.05 10.19 -5.96
C ASP A 144 -23.65 10.08 -5.36
N ALA A 145 -22.82 11.10 -5.62
CA ALA A 145 -21.48 11.19 -5.07
C ALA A 145 -21.16 12.64 -4.75
N ARG A 146 -20.79 12.90 -3.49
CA ARG A 146 -20.33 14.20 -3.03
C ARG A 146 -18.85 14.13 -2.70
N ILE A 147 -18.07 15.08 -3.18
CA ILE A 147 -16.63 15.17 -2.88
C ILE A 147 -16.31 16.57 -2.39
N ILE A 148 -15.62 16.66 -1.25
CA ILE A 148 -15.07 17.90 -0.70
C ILE A 148 -13.56 17.86 -0.86
N VAL A 149 -13.01 18.88 -1.49
CA VAL A 149 -11.57 19.03 -1.71
C VAL A 149 -11.03 20.25 -0.97
N ALA A 150 -9.80 20.16 -0.49
CA ALA A 150 -9.04 21.30 0.02
C ALA A 150 -7.97 21.72 -0.98
N ALA A 151 -7.43 22.94 -0.82
CA ALA A 151 -6.21 23.30 -1.52
C ALA A 151 -5.07 22.35 -1.06
N PRO A 152 -4.19 21.91 -2.00
CA PRO A 152 -3.13 20.96 -1.67
C PRO A 152 -2.29 21.47 -0.50
N ALA A 153 -2.16 20.65 0.53
CA ALA A 153 -1.18 20.88 1.57
C ALA A 153 0.21 20.71 0.95
N THR A 154 1.15 21.57 1.31
CA THR A 154 2.55 21.55 0.83
C THR A 154 3.34 20.35 1.36
N SER A 155 2.72 19.18 1.48
CA SER A 155 3.44 17.96 1.87
C SER A 155 4.31 17.49 0.72
N THR A 156 5.59 17.43 0.94
CA THR A 156 6.59 16.99 -0.05
C THR A 156 6.76 15.47 -0.09
N ALA A 157 6.25 14.75 0.89
CA ALA A 157 6.39 13.30 0.97
C ALA A 157 5.20 12.61 0.26
N HIS A 158 5.50 11.77 -0.72
CA HIS A 158 4.53 10.88 -1.35
C HIS A 158 3.90 9.99 -0.28
N TYR A 159 2.56 9.91 -0.24
CA TYR A 159 1.78 9.22 0.80
C TYR A 159 1.93 9.75 2.25
N GLY A 160 2.55 10.92 2.48
CA GLY A 160 2.69 11.50 3.82
C GLY A 160 1.38 11.83 4.55
N HIS A 161 0.24 11.74 3.85
CA HIS A 161 -1.11 11.88 4.42
C HIS A 161 -1.70 10.54 4.90
N MET A 162 -1.03 9.42 4.64
CA MET A 162 -1.49 8.06 4.93
C MET A 162 -0.92 7.55 6.25
N ALA A 163 -1.76 6.89 7.08
CA ALA A 163 -1.25 6.15 8.24
C ALA A 163 -0.59 4.82 7.87
N ILE A 164 -1.01 4.22 6.75
CA ILE A 164 -0.44 2.99 6.22
C ILE A 164 0.02 3.28 4.80
N HIS A 165 1.32 3.20 4.55
CA HIS A 165 1.87 3.43 3.23
C HIS A 165 1.53 2.27 2.29
N PRO A 166 1.04 2.56 1.07
CA PRO A 166 0.78 1.55 0.05
C PRO A 166 2.05 0.78 -0.32
N TYR A 167 1.88 -0.43 -0.85
CA TYR A 167 2.99 -1.17 -1.44
C TYR A 167 3.57 -0.37 -2.62
N PRO A 168 4.87 0.00 -2.59
CA PRO A 168 5.47 0.89 -3.59
C PRO A 168 5.79 0.13 -4.89
N ASN A 169 4.76 -0.20 -5.65
CA ASN A 169 4.87 -1.00 -6.88
C ASN A 169 5.67 -0.31 -7.99
N GLU A 170 5.75 1.02 -7.98
CA GLU A 170 6.55 1.84 -8.91
C GLU A 170 8.05 1.56 -8.79
N LEU A 171 8.49 1.02 -7.64
CA LEU A 171 9.89 0.61 -7.44
C LEU A 171 10.22 -0.76 -8.10
N ARG A 172 9.22 -1.45 -8.67
CA ARG A 172 9.44 -2.69 -9.39
C ARG A 172 10.15 -2.43 -10.74
N SER A 173 11.17 -3.19 -11.02
CA SER A 173 11.91 -3.12 -12.29
C SER A 173 12.44 -4.49 -12.70
N ILE A 174 12.71 -4.65 -13.98
CA ILE A 174 13.42 -5.82 -14.52
C ILE A 174 14.87 -5.42 -14.79
N TRP A 175 15.80 -6.18 -14.28
CA TRP A 175 17.22 -6.04 -14.52
C TRP A 175 17.74 -7.25 -15.28
N HIS A 176 18.32 -7.00 -16.46
CA HIS A 176 18.91 -8.04 -17.31
C HIS A 176 20.34 -8.30 -16.84
N LEU A 177 20.56 -9.48 -16.26
CA LEU A 177 21.87 -9.94 -15.85
C LEU A 177 22.50 -10.73 -17.02
N ASN A 178 23.40 -10.11 -17.79
CA ASN A 178 23.92 -10.72 -19.00
C ASN A 178 22.78 -11.21 -19.90
N ASP A 179 22.95 -11.52 -21.13
CA ASP A 179 21.93 -11.68 -22.16
C ASP A 179 20.83 -12.77 -21.92
N THR A 180 20.81 -13.46 -20.78
CA THR A 180 19.98 -14.66 -20.60
C THR A 180 19.14 -14.73 -19.34
N THR A 181 19.36 -13.88 -18.33
CA THR A 181 18.64 -13.98 -17.07
C THR A 181 18.01 -12.67 -16.66
N ASP A 182 16.68 -12.65 -16.63
CA ASP A 182 15.90 -11.54 -16.11
C ASP A 182 15.73 -11.67 -14.62
N ILE A 183 16.11 -10.62 -13.90
CA ILE A 183 15.92 -10.51 -12.46
C ILE A 183 14.88 -9.42 -12.22
N THR A 184 13.76 -9.78 -11.60
CA THR A 184 12.84 -8.78 -11.09
C THR A 184 13.37 -8.23 -9.77
N VAL A 185 13.59 -6.92 -9.72
CA VAL A 185 13.94 -6.21 -8.49
C VAL A 185 12.72 -5.41 -8.04
N ARG A 186 12.22 -5.70 -6.86
CA ARG A 186 10.99 -5.10 -6.32
C ARG A 186 11.01 -5.05 -4.79
N PRO A 187 10.16 -4.23 -4.16
CA PRO A 187 9.93 -4.35 -2.72
C PRO A 187 9.42 -5.74 -2.33
N ILE A 188 9.72 -6.17 -1.11
CA ILE A 188 9.25 -7.45 -0.57
C ILE A 188 7.74 -7.38 -0.31
N ARG A 189 7.05 -8.52 -0.35
CA ARG A 189 5.60 -8.63 -0.10
C ARG A 189 5.34 -9.62 1.04
N PRO A 190 4.20 -9.52 1.74
CA PRO A 190 3.80 -10.55 2.70
C PRO A 190 3.75 -11.97 2.10
N GLU A 191 3.35 -12.09 0.83
CA GLU A 191 3.28 -13.34 0.07
C GLU A 191 4.66 -13.97 -0.19
N ASP A 192 5.73 -13.19 -0.06
CA ASP A 192 7.10 -13.69 -0.21
C ASP A 192 7.58 -14.51 1.00
N ALA A 193 6.77 -14.69 2.04
CA ALA A 193 7.17 -15.36 3.27
C ALA A 193 7.78 -16.75 3.03
N VAL A 194 7.22 -17.54 2.13
CA VAL A 194 7.75 -18.87 1.77
C VAL A 194 9.09 -18.73 1.07
N PHE A 195 9.19 -17.83 0.10
CA PHE A 195 10.43 -17.61 -0.68
C PHE A 195 11.56 -17.01 0.18
N GLU A 196 11.23 -16.15 1.15
CA GLU A 196 12.20 -15.59 2.12
C GLU A 196 12.71 -16.68 3.06
N GLN A 197 11.83 -17.59 3.49
CA GLN A 197 12.23 -18.74 4.30
C GLN A 197 13.19 -19.66 3.52
N ASP A 198 12.83 -20.03 2.30
CA ASP A 198 13.64 -20.88 1.42
C ASP A 198 15.00 -20.22 1.10
N PHE A 199 14.99 -18.89 0.88
CA PHE A 199 16.20 -18.11 0.67
C PHE A 199 17.15 -18.23 1.86
N VAL A 200 16.65 -18.00 3.08
CA VAL A 200 17.47 -18.07 4.29
C VAL A 200 17.93 -19.50 4.57
N GLU A 201 17.07 -20.50 4.41
CA GLU A 201 17.46 -21.91 4.60
C GLU A 201 18.55 -22.34 3.61
N GLY A 202 18.50 -21.84 2.37
CA GLY A 202 19.47 -22.12 1.31
C GLY A 202 20.84 -21.46 1.46
N LEU A 203 21.01 -20.49 2.38
CA LEU A 203 22.29 -19.84 2.63
C LEU A 203 23.27 -20.77 3.33
N SER A 204 24.56 -20.65 3.03
CA SER A 204 25.62 -21.29 3.79
C SER A 204 25.66 -20.84 5.24
N ALA A 205 26.26 -21.65 6.12
CA ALA A 205 26.45 -21.28 7.54
C ALA A 205 27.22 -19.96 7.69
N GLU A 206 28.20 -19.71 6.82
CA GLU A 206 28.97 -18.47 6.78
C GLU A 206 28.09 -17.28 6.42
N SER A 207 27.29 -17.39 5.34
CA SER A 207 26.38 -16.31 4.89
C SER A 207 25.30 -16.01 5.92
N LYS A 208 24.74 -17.03 6.58
CA LYS A 208 23.82 -16.85 7.70
C LYS A 208 24.47 -16.12 8.87
N TYR A 209 25.67 -16.52 9.25
CA TYR A 209 26.39 -15.89 10.34
C TYR A 209 26.72 -14.42 10.03
N PHE A 210 27.16 -14.12 8.81
CA PHE A 210 27.42 -12.74 8.39
C PHE A 210 26.15 -11.88 8.36
N ARG A 211 24.98 -12.48 8.11
CA ARG A 211 23.71 -11.75 8.04
C ARG A 211 23.08 -11.52 9.41
N PHE A 212 23.13 -12.51 10.28
CA PHE A 212 22.38 -12.50 11.55
C PHE A 212 23.27 -12.35 12.79
N MET A 213 24.59 -12.34 12.61
CA MET A 213 25.60 -12.33 13.69
C MET A 213 25.36 -13.41 14.75
N SER A 214 24.64 -14.45 14.36
CA SER A 214 24.27 -15.58 15.22
C SER A 214 24.12 -16.86 14.41
N ARG A 215 24.20 -18.01 15.08
CA ARG A 215 23.88 -19.28 14.43
C ARG A 215 22.38 -19.41 14.28
N MET A 216 21.94 -19.53 13.04
CA MET A 216 20.53 -19.64 12.69
C MET A 216 20.35 -20.63 11.54
N ASP A 217 19.44 -21.56 11.68
CA ASP A 217 19.12 -22.50 10.60
C ASP A 217 17.95 -22.01 9.74
N ARG A 218 16.93 -21.44 10.40
CA ARG A 218 15.70 -20.97 9.78
C ARG A 218 15.12 -19.77 10.52
N LEU A 219 14.30 -18.96 9.83
CA LEU A 219 13.56 -17.88 10.47
C LEU A 219 12.42 -18.44 11.33
N THR A 220 12.20 -17.84 12.49
CA THR A 220 10.97 -18.10 13.26
C THR A 220 9.76 -17.44 12.57
N PRO A 221 8.52 -17.90 12.82
CA PRO A 221 7.33 -17.27 12.25
C PRO A 221 7.24 -15.77 12.55
N VAL A 222 7.66 -15.32 13.73
CA VAL A 222 7.68 -13.90 14.13
C VAL A 222 8.72 -13.14 13.30
N MET A 223 9.91 -13.68 13.10
CA MET A 223 10.93 -13.05 12.26
C MET A 223 10.49 -12.98 10.80
N LEU A 224 9.86 -14.04 10.31
CA LEU A 224 9.37 -14.11 8.94
C LEU A 224 8.30 -13.04 8.68
N ALA A 225 7.33 -12.90 9.58
CA ALA A 225 6.34 -11.84 9.52
C ALA A 225 7.01 -10.45 9.54
N ARG A 226 7.96 -10.21 10.46
CA ARG A 226 8.69 -8.94 10.54
C ARG A 226 9.49 -8.64 9.26
N PHE A 227 10.02 -9.66 8.58
CA PHE A 227 10.83 -9.45 7.38
C PHE A 227 10.03 -9.25 6.11
N THR A 228 8.77 -9.68 6.08
CA THR A 228 7.90 -9.61 4.89
C THR A 228 6.74 -8.64 5.02
N GLN A 229 6.27 -8.36 6.25
CA GLN A 229 5.19 -7.42 6.53
C GLN A 229 5.77 -6.13 7.10
N ILE A 230 6.51 -5.40 6.27
CA ILE A 230 7.23 -4.20 6.67
C ILE A 230 6.35 -2.95 6.57
N ASP A 231 6.65 -1.97 7.40
CA ASP A 231 6.09 -0.63 7.30
C ASP A 231 6.92 0.20 6.30
N TYR A 232 6.38 0.40 5.10
CA TYR A 232 7.08 1.12 4.04
C TYR A 232 7.34 2.61 4.34
N ASP A 233 6.77 3.18 5.39
CA ASP A 233 7.14 4.51 5.87
C ASP A 233 8.53 4.52 6.51
N ARG A 234 8.81 3.50 7.33
CA ARG A 234 10.02 3.42 8.16
C ARG A 234 11.06 2.43 7.67
N GLU A 235 10.66 1.51 6.83
CA GLU A 235 11.51 0.44 6.36
C GLU A 235 11.43 0.32 4.83
N MET A 236 12.46 -0.21 4.23
CA MET A 236 12.45 -0.65 2.85
C MET A 236 13.20 -1.96 2.74
N ALA A 237 12.62 -2.93 2.04
CA ALA A 237 13.29 -4.17 1.69
C ALA A 237 13.09 -4.44 0.20
N MET A 238 14.19 -4.46 -0.55
CA MET A 238 14.22 -4.79 -1.97
C MET A 238 14.69 -6.23 -2.14
N VAL A 239 13.93 -7.01 -2.90
CA VAL A 239 14.27 -8.39 -3.27
C VAL A 239 14.65 -8.48 -4.75
N ALA A 240 15.65 -9.29 -5.03
CA ALA A 240 15.96 -9.74 -6.37
C ALA A 240 15.38 -11.15 -6.57
N VAL A 241 14.49 -11.30 -7.54
CA VAL A 241 13.70 -12.52 -7.75
C VAL A 241 13.91 -13.01 -9.20
N ILE A 242 14.17 -14.30 -9.35
CA ILE A 242 14.10 -14.98 -10.64
C ILE A 242 12.78 -15.72 -10.76
N ASN A 243 12.25 -15.85 -11.99
CA ASN A 243 10.95 -16.46 -12.29
C ASN A 243 9.80 -15.82 -11.48
N ASP A 244 9.85 -14.49 -11.27
CA ASP A 244 8.82 -13.77 -10.48
C ASP A 244 7.42 -14.04 -11.03
N ASN A 245 6.43 -14.17 -10.15
CA ASN A 245 5.04 -14.51 -10.44
C ASN A 245 4.82 -15.93 -11.04
N THR A 246 5.74 -16.85 -10.81
CA THR A 246 5.56 -18.28 -11.14
C THR A 246 5.72 -19.13 -9.87
N PRO A 247 5.28 -20.39 -9.87
CA PRO A 247 5.51 -21.32 -8.76
C PRO A 247 7.01 -21.57 -8.47
N GLU A 248 7.87 -21.34 -9.49
CA GLU A 248 9.33 -21.52 -9.40
C GLU A 248 10.04 -20.22 -9.02
N ALA A 249 9.30 -19.20 -8.55
CA ALA A 249 9.88 -17.95 -8.10
C ALA A 249 10.90 -18.20 -6.97
N ARG A 250 12.08 -17.56 -7.07
CA ARG A 250 13.13 -17.70 -6.06
C ARG A 250 13.76 -16.34 -5.75
N ILE A 251 13.82 -16.00 -4.48
CA ILE A 251 14.62 -14.87 -4.02
C ILE A 251 16.09 -15.26 -4.06
N ILE A 252 16.91 -14.42 -4.70
CA ILE A 252 18.35 -14.60 -4.85
C ILE A 252 19.17 -13.52 -4.15
N GLY A 253 18.51 -12.47 -3.64
CA GLY A 253 19.13 -11.40 -2.87
C GLY A 253 18.12 -10.51 -2.22
N VAL A 254 18.47 -10.01 -1.03
CA VAL A 254 17.65 -9.09 -0.23
C VAL A 254 18.54 -7.97 0.27
N ALA A 255 18.14 -6.73 0.03
CA ALA A 255 18.73 -5.54 0.65
C ALA A 255 17.61 -4.76 1.36
N ARG A 256 17.85 -4.38 2.60
CA ARG A 256 16.87 -3.61 3.39
C ARG A 256 17.52 -2.50 4.16
N TYR A 257 16.74 -1.48 4.52
CA TYR A 257 17.09 -0.56 5.59
C TYR A 257 15.93 -0.38 6.55
N ILE A 258 16.26 0.05 7.75
CA ILE A 258 15.34 0.51 8.78
C ILE A 258 15.77 1.93 9.15
N THR A 259 14.83 2.88 9.13
CA THR A 259 15.08 4.26 9.54
C THR A 259 15.31 4.32 11.05
N ASN A 260 16.38 5.01 11.44
CA ASN A 260 16.70 5.21 12.85
C ASN A 260 15.71 6.21 13.50
N PRO A 261 15.59 6.22 14.83
CA PRO A 261 14.69 7.13 15.54
C PRO A 261 14.95 8.63 15.32
N ASP A 262 16.13 9.00 14.80
CA ASP A 262 16.46 10.38 14.43
C ASP A 262 15.71 10.88 13.19
N GLY A 263 15.17 9.96 12.38
CA GLY A 263 14.48 10.29 11.12
C GLY A 263 15.41 10.75 9.99
N GLU A 264 16.70 10.83 10.21
CA GLU A 264 17.72 11.34 9.27
C GLU A 264 18.65 10.23 8.76
N SER A 265 18.81 9.16 9.54
CA SER A 265 19.69 8.05 9.21
C SER A 265 18.96 6.71 9.12
N CYS A 266 19.58 5.74 8.46
CA CYS A 266 19.06 4.38 8.37
C CYS A 266 20.17 3.33 8.45
N GLU A 267 19.83 2.17 9.02
CA GLU A 267 20.69 1.00 9.09
C GLU A 267 20.34 0.02 7.98
N PHE A 268 21.32 -0.39 7.18
CA PHE A 268 21.11 -1.34 6.09
C PHE A 268 21.56 -2.76 6.43
N ALA A 269 20.97 -3.72 5.72
CA ALA A 269 21.44 -5.09 5.66
C ALA A 269 21.31 -5.64 4.24
N LEU A 270 22.30 -6.43 3.81
CA LEU A 270 22.35 -7.04 2.49
C LEU A 270 22.73 -8.50 2.58
N THR A 271 22.04 -9.35 1.83
CA THR A 271 22.41 -10.76 1.63
C THR A 271 22.13 -11.18 0.20
N VAL A 272 23.02 -11.98 -0.37
CA VAL A 272 22.88 -12.56 -1.71
C VAL A 272 23.14 -14.06 -1.59
N ALA A 273 22.28 -14.88 -2.21
CA ALA A 273 22.42 -16.32 -2.26
C ALA A 273 23.82 -16.73 -2.74
N ASP A 274 24.41 -17.75 -2.12
CA ASP A 274 25.84 -18.11 -2.32
C ASP A 274 26.14 -18.43 -3.79
N ASP A 275 25.22 -19.12 -4.49
CA ASP A 275 25.31 -19.46 -5.91
C ASP A 275 25.13 -18.26 -6.86
N TRP A 276 24.66 -17.10 -6.33
CA TRP A 276 24.43 -15.87 -7.07
C TRP A 276 25.41 -14.74 -6.71
N GLN A 277 26.33 -14.97 -5.78
CA GLN A 277 27.35 -13.99 -5.43
C GLN A 277 28.31 -13.69 -6.61
N LYS A 278 29.01 -12.56 -6.55
CA LYS A 278 29.99 -12.08 -7.53
C LYS A 278 29.40 -11.80 -8.93
N ARG A 279 28.08 -11.70 -9.06
CA ARG A 279 27.39 -11.36 -10.32
C ARG A 279 26.88 -9.91 -10.36
N GLY A 280 27.23 -9.08 -9.37
CA GLY A 280 26.80 -7.66 -9.29
C GLY A 280 25.49 -7.43 -8.56
N ILE A 281 24.74 -8.46 -8.15
CA ILE A 281 23.43 -8.36 -7.51
C ILE A 281 23.48 -7.48 -6.26
N GLY A 282 24.44 -7.74 -5.36
CA GLY A 282 24.56 -6.95 -4.13
C GLY A 282 24.81 -5.47 -4.40
N ARG A 283 25.65 -5.13 -5.40
CA ARG A 283 25.89 -3.75 -5.82
C ARG A 283 24.61 -3.10 -6.36
N HIS A 284 23.89 -3.79 -7.22
CA HIS A 284 22.67 -3.29 -7.82
C HIS A 284 21.59 -3.02 -6.77
N LEU A 285 21.35 -3.97 -5.86
CA LEU A 285 20.39 -3.82 -4.78
C LEU A 285 20.75 -2.65 -3.85
N MET A 286 22.03 -2.52 -3.45
CA MET A 286 22.47 -1.43 -2.58
C MET A 286 22.36 -0.06 -3.26
N GLN A 287 22.69 0.06 -4.54
CA GLN A 287 22.53 1.31 -5.29
C GLN A 287 21.06 1.75 -5.34
N ARG A 288 20.16 0.82 -5.60
CA ARG A 288 18.72 1.10 -5.57
C ARG A 288 18.26 1.50 -4.17
N LEU A 289 18.68 0.76 -3.15
CA LEU A 289 18.31 1.04 -1.77
C LEU A 289 18.78 2.44 -1.32
N MET A 290 20.02 2.82 -1.65
CA MET A 290 20.55 4.16 -1.38
C MET A 290 19.80 5.26 -2.12
N ASN A 291 19.38 5.04 -3.37
CA ASN A 291 18.58 6.01 -4.11
C ASN A 291 17.22 6.20 -3.45
N ILE A 292 16.53 5.10 -3.09
CA ILE A 292 15.24 5.16 -2.40
C ILE A 292 15.37 5.90 -1.06
N ALA A 293 16.43 5.63 -0.28
CA ALA A 293 16.66 6.29 0.99
C ALA A 293 16.86 7.81 0.79
N ARG A 294 17.64 8.20 -0.22
CA ARG A 294 17.85 9.63 -0.58
C ARG A 294 16.57 10.30 -1.04
N ASP A 295 15.77 9.65 -1.89
CA ASP A 295 14.51 10.18 -2.40
C ASP A 295 13.48 10.38 -1.27
N ARG A 296 13.63 9.65 -0.17
CA ARG A 296 12.85 9.78 1.07
C ARG A 296 13.43 10.81 2.07
N GLY A 297 14.51 11.49 1.71
CA GLY A 297 15.11 12.53 2.53
C GLY A 297 16.05 12.03 3.63
N LEU A 298 16.43 10.75 3.62
CA LEU A 298 17.45 10.24 4.54
C LEU A 298 18.85 10.72 4.10
N GLU A 299 19.63 11.20 5.06
CA GLU A 299 20.94 11.80 4.81
C GLU A 299 22.10 10.79 4.98
N ILE A 300 21.91 9.79 5.84
CA ILE A 300 22.98 8.86 6.21
C ILE A 300 22.46 7.43 6.10
N MET A 301 23.27 6.57 5.47
CA MET A 301 23.09 5.13 5.53
C MET A 301 24.30 4.49 6.22
N GLU A 302 24.04 3.66 7.21
CA GLU A 302 25.06 2.94 7.96
C GLU A 302 24.75 1.46 8.09
N GLY A 303 25.70 0.68 8.53
CA GLY A 303 25.50 -0.75 8.79
C GLY A 303 26.65 -1.36 9.53
N ASP A 304 26.34 -2.40 10.28
CA ASP A 304 27.27 -3.20 11.02
C ASP A 304 27.78 -4.37 10.17
N VAL A 305 29.10 -4.48 10.03
CA VAL A 305 29.74 -5.52 9.22
C VAL A 305 30.79 -6.22 10.07
N LEU A 306 30.71 -7.55 10.16
CA LEU A 306 31.74 -8.32 10.84
C LEU A 306 33.10 -8.09 10.16
N ALA A 307 34.16 -7.82 10.94
CA ALA A 307 35.50 -7.52 10.45
C ALA A 307 36.06 -8.61 9.50
N GLN A 308 35.66 -9.84 9.71
CA GLN A 308 36.03 -10.99 8.87
C GLN A 308 35.24 -11.07 7.55
N ASN A 309 34.16 -10.29 7.38
CA ASN A 309 33.41 -10.22 6.11
C ASN A 309 34.06 -9.31 5.09
N ALA A 310 35.24 -9.68 4.63
CA ALA A 310 36.01 -8.91 3.68
C ALA A 310 35.27 -8.59 2.37
N LYS A 311 34.33 -9.47 1.94
CA LYS A 311 33.51 -9.27 0.72
C LYS A 311 32.57 -8.07 0.89
N MET A 312 31.87 -8.00 2.03
CA MET A 312 30.94 -6.90 2.33
C MET A 312 31.72 -5.59 2.54
N LEU A 313 32.80 -5.59 3.30
CA LEU A 313 33.64 -4.40 3.50
C LEU A 313 34.18 -3.84 2.18
N ARG A 314 34.58 -4.70 1.25
CA ARG A 314 35.01 -4.28 -0.09
C ARG A 314 33.85 -3.65 -0.88
N LEU A 315 32.68 -4.28 -0.86
CA LEU A 315 31.48 -3.76 -1.54
C LEU A 315 31.12 -2.38 -0.97
N CYS A 316 31.10 -2.23 0.35
CA CYS A 316 30.83 -0.94 1.00
C CYS A 316 31.84 0.13 0.59
N LYS A 317 33.14 -0.19 0.60
CA LYS A 317 34.19 0.72 0.13
C LYS A 317 33.99 1.14 -1.34
N ASP A 318 33.68 0.18 -2.22
CA ASP A 318 33.43 0.43 -3.64
C ASP A 318 32.15 1.25 -3.87
N LEU A 319 31.22 1.23 -2.94
CA LEU A 319 29.99 2.05 -2.92
C LEU A 319 30.18 3.38 -2.18
N GLY A 320 31.40 3.71 -1.73
CA GLY A 320 31.73 5.00 -1.09
C GLY A 320 31.41 5.08 0.40
N PHE A 321 31.14 3.98 1.07
CA PHE A 321 31.06 3.94 2.53
C PHE A 321 32.45 4.11 3.14
N ARG A 322 32.49 4.83 4.25
CA ARG A 322 33.69 4.96 5.09
C ARG A 322 33.55 4.08 6.32
N THR A 323 34.62 3.46 6.75
CA THR A 323 34.67 2.70 8.01
C THR A 323 34.79 3.66 9.19
N VAL A 324 33.94 3.44 10.19
CA VAL A 324 34.00 4.15 11.47
C VAL A 324 34.39 3.10 12.52
N HIS A 325 35.35 3.44 13.35
CA HIS A 325 35.83 2.51 14.38
C HIS A 325 34.74 2.30 15.44
N ASN A 326 34.35 1.05 15.67
CA ASN A 326 33.48 0.67 16.78
C ASN A 326 34.35 0.42 18.02
N SER A 327 34.23 1.29 19.03
CA SER A 327 35.00 1.14 20.28
C SER A 327 34.39 0.10 21.23
N GLU A 328 33.15 -0.33 20.98
CA GLU A 328 32.41 -1.23 21.86
C GLU A 328 32.62 -2.71 21.49
N ASP A 329 32.75 -2.99 20.19
CA ASP A 329 32.95 -4.36 19.69
C ASP A 329 34.01 -4.40 18.57
N PRO A 330 35.23 -4.92 18.84
CA PRO A 330 36.28 -4.98 17.84
C PRO A 330 36.03 -6.00 16.71
N GLU A 331 35.04 -6.91 16.85
CA GLU A 331 34.65 -7.84 15.79
C GLU A 331 33.71 -7.19 14.77
N VAL A 332 33.13 -6.01 15.07
CA VAL A 332 32.20 -5.29 14.24
C VAL A 332 32.81 -3.98 13.73
N VAL A 333 32.70 -3.76 12.45
CA VAL A 333 33.08 -2.53 11.75
C VAL A 333 31.82 -1.80 11.33
N VAL A 334 31.63 -0.59 11.84
CA VAL A 334 30.55 0.29 11.36
C VAL A 334 30.96 0.89 10.03
N VAL A 335 30.13 0.74 9.01
CA VAL A 335 30.30 1.41 7.71
C VAL A 335 29.24 2.48 7.56
N ARG A 336 29.63 3.70 7.15
CA ARG A 336 28.73 4.86 7.05
C ARG A 336 28.96 5.61 5.74
N ARG A 337 27.85 6.08 5.14
CA ARG A 337 27.87 6.91 3.94
C ARG A 337 26.84 8.02 4.03
N HIS A 338 27.19 9.25 3.60
CA HIS A 338 26.22 10.30 3.27
C HIS A 338 25.59 9.99 1.90
N LEU A 339 24.25 10.05 1.83
CA LEU A 339 23.44 9.69 0.68
C LEU A 339 23.37 10.80 -0.38
#